data_482620077f41bde218ac9153c172dee4
#
_entry.id   482620077f41bde218ac9153c172dee4
#
_cell.length_a   1.000
_cell.length_b   1.000
_cell.length_c   1.000
_cell.angle_alpha   90.00
_cell.angle_beta   90.00
_cell.angle_gamma   90.00
#
_symmetry.space_group_name_H-M   'P 1'
#
loop_
_entity.id
_entity.type
_entity.pdbx_description
1 polymer ?
#
loop_
_entity_poly.entity_id
_entity_poly.type
_entity_poly.pdbx_seq_one_letter_code
_entity_poly.pdbx_strand_id
1 'polypeptide(L)'
;MGDTVKIATQPAQQYLHRIVDVRADFTELANQGLAWTAESENRSLAIAGVEPQWENRAIAFALISGAAGPYFWAIHSAVRNFLNSTPYRRIEATVDVGFEQGHRWIKMLGFEIEGYMKAYRPDGADMLLYARVRP
;
A
#
# COMPACT_ATOMS: atom_id res chain seq x y z
N MET A 1 13.77 -5.62 11.42
CA MET A 1 12.36 -5.48 11.02
C MET A 1 11.46 -4.88 12.09
N GLY A 2 12.01 -4.52 13.23
CA GLY A 2 11.27 -3.79 14.24
C GLY A 2 10.79 -2.40 13.82
N ASP A 3 11.37 -1.89 12.74
CA ASP A 3 11.07 -0.54 12.26
C ASP A 3 9.66 -0.37 11.74
N THR A 4 9.06 -1.46 11.24
CA THR A 4 7.71 -1.39 10.66
C THR A 4 6.67 -0.93 11.67
N VAL A 5 6.84 -1.30 12.96
CA VAL A 5 5.88 -0.93 13.99
C VAL A 5 6.03 0.51 14.48
N LYS A 6 7.11 1.17 14.04
CA LYS A 6 7.41 2.55 14.46
C LYS A 6 6.94 3.59 13.45
N ILE A 7 6.39 3.16 12.31
CA ILE A 7 5.88 4.09 11.31
C ILE A 7 4.64 4.80 11.84
N ALA A 8 4.70 6.13 11.84
CA ALA A 8 3.54 6.95 12.16
C ALA A 8 2.69 7.09 10.89
N THR A 9 1.64 6.29 10.80
CA THR A 9 0.77 6.33 9.63
C THR A 9 0.00 7.63 9.54
N GLN A 10 -0.38 8.00 8.31
CA GLN A 10 -1.29 9.11 8.09
C GLN A 10 -2.66 8.79 8.69
N PRO A 11 -3.43 9.80 9.16
CA PRO A 11 -4.73 9.54 9.78
C PRO A 11 -5.66 8.68 8.92
N ALA A 12 -5.64 8.87 7.61
CA ALA A 12 -6.49 8.11 6.69
C ALA A 12 -6.16 6.62 6.65
N GLN A 13 -4.99 6.21 7.16
CA GLN A 13 -4.54 4.82 7.13
C GLN A 13 -4.48 4.17 8.52
N GLN A 14 -4.77 4.91 9.57
CA GLN A 14 -4.65 4.39 10.93
C GLN A 14 -5.55 3.18 11.20
N TYR A 15 -6.67 3.06 10.50
CA TYR A 15 -7.58 1.92 10.67
C TYR A 15 -6.90 0.58 10.35
N LEU A 16 -5.87 0.59 9.52
CA LEU A 16 -5.16 -0.64 9.15
C LEU A 16 -4.52 -1.33 10.36
N HIS A 17 -4.14 -0.56 11.37
CA HIS A 17 -3.59 -1.13 12.60
C HIS A 17 -4.59 -1.96 13.38
N ARG A 18 -5.90 -1.80 13.11
CA ARG A 18 -6.96 -2.54 13.78
C ARG A 18 -7.31 -3.83 13.07
N ILE A 19 -6.95 -3.96 11.79
CA ILE A 19 -7.39 -5.07 10.93
C ILE A 19 -6.30 -6.12 10.84
N VAL A 20 -5.06 -5.70 10.72
CA VAL A 20 -3.92 -6.59 10.49
C VAL A 20 -2.87 -6.38 11.56
N ASP A 21 -2.16 -7.45 11.88
CA ASP A 21 -0.89 -7.34 12.60
C ASP A 21 0.15 -6.95 11.57
N VAL A 22 0.29 -5.65 11.37
CA VAL A 22 1.15 -5.08 10.32
C VAL A 22 2.55 -5.64 10.39
N ARG A 23 3.08 -5.82 11.61
CA ARG A 23 4.44 -6.30 11.80
C ARG A 23 4.61 -7.74 11.35
N ALA A 24 3.72 -8.63 11.77
CA ALA A 24 3.82 -10.04 11.45
C ALA A 24 3.59 -10.27 9.95
N ASP A 25 2.54 -9.69 9.40
CA ASP A 25 2.21 -9.83 8.00
C ASP A 25 3.32 -9.26 7.10
N PHE A 26 3.83 -8.10 7.46
CA PHE A 26 4.92 -7.47 6.70
C PHE A 26 6.18 -8.31 6.71
N THR A 27 6.55 -8.84 7.88
CA THR A 27 7.79 -9.62 8.02
C THR A 27 7.77 -10.84 7.11
N GLU A 28 6.65 -11.56 7.07
CA GLU A 28 6.50 -12.71 6.19
C GLU A 28 6.61 -12.32 4.72
N LEU A 29 5.90 -11.28 4.31
CA LEU A 29 5.95 -10.81 2.92
C LEU A 29 7.33 -10.30 2.55
N ALA A 30 8.01 -9.60 3.45
CA ALA A 30 9.37 -9.11 3.20
C ALA A 30 10.35 -10.26 3.00
N ASN A 31 10.21 -11.34 3.78
CA ASN A 31 11.05 -12.52 3.64
C ASN A 31 10.86 -13.22 2.30
N GLN A 32 9.70 -13.07 1.69
CA GLN A 32 9.38 -13.61 0.36
C GLN A 32 9.71 -12.65 -0.78
N GLY A 33 10.27 -11.47 -0.47
CA GLY A 33 10.54 -10.45 -1.49
C GLY A 33 9.30 -9.73 -2.00
N LEU A 34 8.20 -9.78 -1.26
CA LEU A 34 6.91 -9.21 -1.66
C LEU A 34 6.60 -7.88 -0.96
N ALA A 35 7.48 -7.40 -0.11
CA ALA A 35 7.30 -6.14 0.60
C ALA A 35 8.66 -5.51 0.93
N TRP A 36 8.66 -4.21 1.17
CA TRP A 36 9.86 -3.47 1.52
C TRP A 36 9.54 -2.25 2.37
N THR A 37 10.58 -1.71 3.02
CA THR A 37 10.50 -0.51 3.85
C THR A 37 11.41 0.57 3.28
N ALA A 38 10.90 1.80 3.20
CA ALA A 38 11.73 2.97 2.90
C ALA A 38 12.13 3.65 4.20
N GLU A 39 13.41 3.99 4.32
CA GLU A 39 13.96 4.60 5.53
C GLU A 39 14.84 5.79 5.19
N SER A 40 14.91 6.77 6.10
CA SER A 40 15.85 7.87 6.05
C SER A 40 16.18 8.31 7.47
N GLU A 41 17.47 8.52 7.75
CA GLU A 41 17.96 9.01 9.05
C GLU A 41 17.41 8.20 10.23
N ASN A 42 17.43 6.86 10.09
CA ASN A 42 16.95 5.91 11.11
C ASN A 42 15.44 6.00 11.35
N ARG A 43 14.69 6.61 10.44
CA ARG A 43 13.23 6.64 10.50
C ARG A 43 12.63 5.87 9.36
N SER A 44 11.61 5.06 9.66
CA SER A 44 10.83 4.38 8.65
C SER A 44 9.84 5.37 8.03
N LEU A 45 9.89 5.51 6.72
CA LEU A 45 9.06 6.47 5.97
C LEU A 45 7.86 5.81 5.33
N ALA A 46 8.00 4.57 4.89
CA ALA A 46 6.93 3.86 4.21
C ALA A 46 7.16 2.36 4.28
N ILE A 47 6.06 1.62 4.30
CA ILE A 47 6.04 0.18 4.07
C ILE A 47 5.14 -0.04 2.88
N ALA A 48 5.60 -0.83 1.91
CA ALA A 48 4.77 -1.18 0.75
C ALA A 48 5.00 -2.63 0.37
N GLY A 49 3.98 -3.22 -0.23
CA GLY A 49 4.09 -4.60 -0.67
C GLY A 49 2.84 -5.08 -1.37
N VAL A 50 2.86 -6.35 -1.73
CA VAL A 50 1.72 -7.05 -2.30
C VAL A 50 1.47 -8.32 -1.52
N GLU A 51 0.20 -8.65 -1.33
CA GLU A 51 -0.23 -9.90 -0.70
C GLU A 51 -0.83 -10.80 -1.78
N PRO A 52 -0.17 -11.92 -2.11
CA PRO A 52 -0.69 -12.82 -3.13
C PRO A 52 -2.04 -13.41 -2.73
N GLN A 53 -2.96 -13.46 -3.68
CA GLN A 53 -4.25 -14.13 -3.50
C GLN A 53 -4.25 -15.48 -4.21
N TRP A 54 -3.81 -15.47 -5.45
CA TRP A 54 -3.53 -16.68 -6.24
C TRP A 54 -2.53 -16.32 -7.33
N GLU A 55 -2.19 -17.27 -8.19
CA GLU A 55 -1.09 -17.13 -9.14
C GLU A 55 -1.09 -15.84 -9.95
N ASN A 56 -2.27 -15.36 -10.32
CA ASN A 56 -2.42 -14.24 -11.24
C ASN A 56 -2.78 -12.91 -10.54
N ARG A 57 -3.08 -12.93 -9.23
CA ARG A 57 -3.68 -11.79 -8.53
C ARG A 57 -3.04 -11.54 -7.17
N ALA A 58 -2.74 -10.28 -6.90
CA ALA A 58 -2.27 -9.84 -5.59
C ALA A 58 -2.97 -8.55 -5.18
N ILE A 59 -2.98 -8.27 -3.88
CA ILE A 59 -3.50 -7.04 -3.31
C ILE A 59 -2.31 -6.21 -2.84
N ALA A 60 -2.19 -4.98 -3.34
CA ALA A 60 -1.15 -4.05 -2.92
C ALA A 60 -1.57 -3.29 -1.67
N PHE A 61 -0.60 -2.98 -0.85
CA PHE A 61 -0.80 -2.13 0.33
C PHE A 61 0.38 -1.19 0.49
N ALA A 62 0.12 -0.06 1.17
CA ALA A 62 1.18 0.87 1.56
C ALA A 62 0.77 1.59 2.84
N LEU A 63 1.71 1.75 3.74
CA LEU A 63 1.59 2.59 4.93
C LEU A 63 2.64 3.70 4.80
N ILE A 64 2.20 4.94 4.80
CA ILE A 64 3.07 6.08 4.57
C ILE A 64 3.12 6.94 5.83
N SER A 65 4.34 7.21 6.29
CA SER A 65 4.57 8.09 7.42
C SER A 65 4.26 9.54 7.05
N GLY A 66 3.80 10.33 8.03
CA GLY A 66 3.64 11.77 7.84
C GLY A 66 4.95 12.49 7.53
N ALA A 67 6.10 11.87 7.84
CA ALA A 67 7.43 12.44 7.56
C ALA A 67 7.92 12.16 6.14
N ALA A 68 7.14 11.44 5.32
CA ALA A 68 7.59 10.99 4.00
C ALA A 68 7.52 12.05 2.90
N GLY A 69 6.86 13.20 3.14
CA GLY A 69 6.65 14.22 2.12
C GLY A 69 7.90 14.61 1.30
N PRO A 70 9.02 14.96 1.95
CA PRO A 70 10.25 15.33 1.22
C PRO A 70 10.83 14.22 0.37
N TYR A 71 10.44 12.98 0.61
CA TYR A 71 10.97 11.79 -0.06
C TYR A 71 9.96 11.18 -1.03
N PHE A 72 8.87 11.88 -1.32
CA PHE A 72 7.75 11.31 -2.08
C PHE A 72 8.19 10.73 -3.42
N TRP A 73 8.99 11.46 -4.19
CA TRP A 73 9.37 11.00 -5.53
C TRP A 73 10.26 9.78 -5.50
N ALA A 74 11.12 9.68 -4.49
CA ALA A 74 11.95 8.48 -4.31
C ALA A 74 11.08 7.27 -3.95
N ILE A 75 10.13 7.46 -3.05
CA ILE A 75 9.18 6.39 -2.67
C ILE A 75 8.32 5.99 -3.86
N HIS A 76 7.79 6.97 -4.59
CA HIS A 76 6.98 6.71 -5.79
C HIS A 76 7.75 5.87 -6.82
N SER A 77 8.99 6.24 -7.10
CA SER A 77 9.82 5.50 -8.04
C SER A 77 10.07 4.07 -7.57
N ALA A 78 10.35 3.89 -6.29
CA ALA A 78 10.57 2.57 -5.71
C ALA A 78 9.30 1.69 -5.79
N VAL A 79 8.14 2.27 -5.47
CA VAL A 79 6.87 1.55 -5.56
C VAL A 79 6.57 1.16 -7.00
N ARG A 80 6.74 2.09 -7.93
CA ARG A 80 6.51 1.81 -9.35
C ARG A 80 7.41 0.70 -9.87
N ASN A 81 8.70 0.75 -9.55
CA ASN A 81 9.64 -0.29 -9.95
C ASN A 81 9.27 -1.63 -9.34
N PHE A 82 8.88 -1.64 -8.07
CA PHE A 82 8.44 -2.84 -7.40
C PHE A 82 7.21 -3.46 -8.08
N LEU A 83 6.19 -2.65 -8.37
CA LEU A 83 5.00 -3.13 -9.05
C LEU A 83 5.31 -3.67 -10.45
N ASN A 84 6.22 -3.01 -11.17
CA ASN A 84 6.64 -3.47 -12.49
C ASN A 84 7.40 -4.79 -12.45
N SER A 85 8.05 -5.11 -11.34
CA SER A 85 8.86 -6.32 -11.19
C SER A 85 8.08 -7.53 -10.67
N THR A 86 6.85 -7.33 -10.15
CA THR A 86 6.07 -8.45 -9.64
C THR A 86 5.54 -9.32 -10.78
N PRO A 87 5.32 -10.62 -10.54
CA PRO A 87 4.81 -11.51 -11.59
C PRO A 87 3.30 -11.43 -11.78
N TYR A 88 2.59 -10.71 -10.91
CA TYR A 88 1.13 -10.70 -10.91
C TYR A 88 0.60 -9.83 -12.05
N ARG A 89 -0.24 -10.41 -12.88
CA ARG A 89 -0.88 -9.66 -13.96
C ARG A 89 -1.89 -8.67 -13.41
N ARG A 90 -2.63 -9.06 -12.37
CA ARG A 90 -3.63 -8.21 -11.72
C ARG A 90 -3.17 -7.84 -10.32
N ILE A 91 -3.06 -6.55 -10.05
CA ILE A 91 -2.78 -6.03 -8.72
C ILE A 91 -3.91 -5.08 -8.35
N GLU A 92 -4.56 -5.32 -7.21
CA GLU A 92 -5.66 -4.49 -6.71
C GLU A 92 -5.20 -3.65 -5.54
N ALA A 93 -5.86 -2.52 -5.34
CA ALA A 93 -5.66 -1.71 -4.15
C ALA A 93 -6.97 -1.00 -3.81
N THR A 94 -7.19 -0.75 -2.52
CA THR A 94 -8.34 0.01 -2.06
C THR A 94 -7.89 1.34 -1.50
N VAL A 95 -8.67 2.38 -1.76
CA VAL A 95 -8.38 3.72 -1.26
C VAL A 95 -9.64 4.28 -0.64
N ASP A 96 -9.51 4.84 0.56
CA ASP A 96 -10.61 5.52 1.25
C ASP A 96 -11.19 6.61 0.36
N VAL A 97 -12.51 6.69 0.26
CA VAL A 97 -13.19 7.65 -0.62
C VAL A 97 -12.73 9.07 -0.36
N GLY A 98 -12.52 9.44 0.90
CA GLY A 98 -12.11 10.79 1.29
C GLY A 98 -10.61 11.07 1.18
N PHE A 99 -9.81 10.09 0.77
CA PHE A 99 -8.35 10.25 0.75
C PHE A 99 -7.86 10.72 -0.62
N GLU A 100 -8.01 12.01 -0.89
CA GLU A 100 -7.70 12.60 -2.20
C GLU A 100 -6.25 12.35 -2.65
N GLN A 101 -5.29 12.47 -1.74
CA GLN A 101 -3.88 12.22 -2.05
C GLN A 101 -3.66 10.78 -2.50
N GLY A 102 -4.34 9.84 -1.85
CA GLY A 102 -4.28 8.43 -2.21
C GLY A 102 -4.81 8.17 -3.61
N HIS A 103 -5.94 8.80 -3.96
CA HIS A 103 -6.52 8.65 -5.30
C HIS A 103 -5.58 9.18 -6.37
N ARG A 104 -4.95 10.34 -6.14
CA ARG A 104 -4.00 10.89 -7.11
C ARG A 104 -2.79 9.97 -7.28
N TRP A 105 -2.26 9.48 -6.18
CA TRP A 105 -1.07 8.63 -6.22
C TRP A 105 -1.33 7.29 -6.90
N ILE A 106 -2.44 6.63 -6.56
CA ILE A 106 -2.74 5.32 -7.14
C ILE A 106 -2.91 5.41 -8.66
N LYS A 107 -3.49 6.50 -9.16
CA LYS A 107 -3.60 6.74 -10.59
C LYS A 107 -2.24 6.96 -11.24
N MET A 108 -1.33 7.67 -10.57
CA MET A 108 0.05 7.86 -11.04
C MET A 108 0.80 6.54 -11.16
N LEU A 109 0.46 5.56 -10.34
CA LEU A 109 1.07 4.24 -10.37
C LEU A 109 0.47 3.33 -11.45
N GLY A 110 -0.50 3.82 -12.22
CA GLY A 110 -1.08 3.09 -13.33
C GLY A 110 -2.33 2.29 -12.99
N PHE A 111 -2.90 2.50 -11.83
CA PHE A 111 -4.16 1.85 -11.44
C PHE A 111 -5.35 2.61 -12.00
N GLU A 112 -6.40 1.88 -12.31
CA GLU A 112 -7.68 2.43 -12.77
C GLU A 112 -8.79 2.02 -11.80
N ILE A 113 -9.78 2.89 -11.66
CA ILE A 113 -10.91 2.63 -10.78
C ILE A 113 -11.79 1.52 -11.37
N GLU A 114 -12.20 0.57 -10.53
CA GLU A 114 -13.08 -0.52 -10.93
C GLU A 114 -14.39 -0.56 -10.15
N GLY A 115 -14.44 0.02 -8.98
CA GLY A 115 -15.67 -0.04 -8.24
C GLY A 115 -15.72 0.83 -7.01
N TYR A 116 -16.95 1.07 -6.57
CA TYR A 116 -17.26 1.77 -5.34
C TYR A 116 -17.80 0.73 -4.33
N MET A 117 -17.15 0.64 -3.17
CA MET A 117 -17.48 -0.39 -2.19
C MET A 117 -18.09 0.28 -0.95
N LYS A 118 -19.41 0.18 -0.83
CA LYS A 118 -20.15 0.76 0.28
C LYS A 118 -19.93 -0.04 1.56
N ALA A 119 -19.75 0.69 2.67
CA ALA A 119 -19.63 0.12 4.01
C ALA A 119 -18.56 -0.99 4.07
N TYR A 120 -17.46 -0.77 3.36
CA TYR A 120 -16.43 -1.79 3.18
C TYR A 120 -15.51 -1.93 4.40
N ARG A 121 -15.18 -0.81 5.03
CA ARG A 121 -14.27 -0.81 6.18
C ARG A 121 -15.00 -1.32 7.44
N PRO A 122 -14.25 -1.81 8.44
CA PRO A 122 -14.86 -2.23 9.70
C PRO A 122 -15.69 -1.15 10.39
N ASP A 123 -15.35 0.12 10.17
CA ASP A 123 -16.10 1.25 10.73
C ASP A 123 -17.27 1.70 9.85
N GLY A 124 -17.53 0.98 8.74
CA GLY A 124 -18.63 1.27 7.84
C GLY A 124 -18.32 2.32 6.77
N ALA A 125 -17.09 2.81 6.69
CA ALA A 125 -16.73 3.79 5.66
C ALA A 125 -16.59 3.13 4.29
N ASP A 126 -16.80 3.95 3.26
CA ASP A 126 -16.74 3.49 1.86
C ASP A 126 -15.31 3.55 1.33
N MET A 127 -15.01 2.65 0.39
CA MET A 127 -13.72 2.59 -0.27
C MET A 127 -13.92 2.54 -1.79
N LEU A 128 -12.89 2.98 -2.52
CA LEU A 128 -12.82 2.75 -3.96
C LEU A 128 -11.87 1.60 -4.25
N LEU A 129 -12.25 0.74 -5.17
CA LEU A 129 -11.40 -0.35 -5.66
C LEU A 129 -10.69 0.09 -6.92
N TYR A 130 -9.39 -0.06 -6.93
CA TYR A 130 -8.53 0.20 -8.08
C TYR A 130 -7.84 -1.09 -8.48
N ALA A 131 -7.53 -1.20 -9.77
CA ALA A 131 -6.75 -2.33 -10.27
C ALA A 131 -5.77 -1.87 -11.34
N ARG A 132 -4.63 -2.56 -11.38
CA ARG A 132 -3.60 -2.42 -12.39
C ARG A 132 -3.45 -3.78 -13.05
N VAL A 133 -3.85 -3.87 -14.33
CA VAL A 133 -3.85 -5.12 -15.07
C VAL A 133 -2.88 -5.00 -16.23
N ARG A 134 -1.88 -5.89 -16.27
CA ARG A 134 -0.93 -5.94 -17.39
C ARG A 134 -1.52 -6.74 -18.54
N PRO A 135 -1.23 -6.32 -19.80
CA PRO A 135 -1.69 -7.07 -20.97
C PRO A 135 -1.15 -8.49 -21.03
#